data_fe38a01a92d0de574634ab2734b2f890
#
_entry.id   fe38a01a92d0de574634ab2734b2f890
#
_cell.length_a   1.000
_cell.length_b   1.000
_cell.length_c   1.000
_cell.angle_alpha   90.00
_cell.angle_beta   90.00
_cell.angle_gamma   90.00
#
_symmetry.space_group_name_H-M   'P 1'
#
loop_
_entity.id
_entity.type
_entity.pdbx_description
1 polymer ?
#
loop_
_entity_poly.entity_id
_entity_poly.type
_entity_poly.pdbx_seq_one_letter_code
_entity_poly.pdbx_strand_id
1 'polypeptide(L)'
;LRRQRQMCIRDRYKNREVVKSVSLSMEKGEVVGLLGPNGAGKTTTFYMITGIVRPNHGRVMYNGEEITTLPMYKRARLGLGYLPQEASVFRNLTVEENIVSVLEMRGVKKKERIATMQNLIEEFKLSHVAKSLGYALSGGERRRVEIARTISTNPDFILLDEPFAGVDPIAVEDIQNIIMQLKERGLGILITDHNVRETLRITERAYIMAEGTILIAGTGQQIANDETARRVYLGDNFKLD
;
A
#
# COMPACT_ATOMS: atom_id res chain seq x y z
N LEU A 1 -27.49 -0.78 -4.32
CA LEU A 1 -26.71 -1.85 -4.95
C LEU A 1 -25.24 -1.54 -4.79
N ARG A 2 -24.58 -2.09 -3.74
CA ARG A 2 -23.11 -2.03 -3.56
C ARG A 2 -22.48 -2.82 -4.71
N ARG A 3 -21.84 -2.13 -5.65
CA ARG A 3 -21.04 -2.78 -6.69
C ARG A 3 -19.78 -3.32 -6.04
N GLN A 4 -19.72 -4.61 -5.76
CA GLN A 4 -18.51 -5.32 -5.37
C GLN A 4 -17.48 -5.19 -6.48
N ARG A 5 -16.33 -4.64 -6.14
CA ARG A 5 -15.20 -4.46 -7.05
C ARG A 5 -14.24 -5.64 -6.83
N GLN A 6 -14.35 -6.67 -7.66
CA GLN A 6 -13.50 -7.85 -7.59
C GLN A 6 -12.35 -7.74 -8.59
N MET A 7 -11.12 -7.97 -8.11
CA MET A 7 -9.95 -8.23 -8.96
C MET A 7 -9.69 -9.72 -9.01
N CYS A 8 -9.63 -10.30 -10.20
CA CYS A 8 -9.20 -11.68 -10.41
C CYS A 8 -7.93 -11.66 -11.25
N ILE A 9 -6.83 -12.18 -10.73
CA ILE A 9 -5.52 -12.10 -11.36
C ILE A 9 -4.85 -13.48 -11.40
N ARG A 10 -4.17 -13.78 -12.53
CA ARG A 10 -3.36 -14.99 -12.70
C ARG A 10 -2.08 -14.65 -13.46
N ASP A 11 -0.91 -15.06 -12.96
CA ASP A 11 0.37 -14.74 -13.61
C ASP A 11 1.41 -15.86 -13.57
N ARG A 12 2.27 -15.91 -14.62
CA ARG A 12 3.42 -16.79 -14.73
C ARG A 12 4.71 -15.98 -14.89
N TYR A 13 5.69 -16.21 -14.03
CA TYR A 13 7.01 -15.64 -14.16
C TYR A 13 8.03 -16.72 -14.59
N LYS A 14 8.71 -16.55 -15.74
CA LYS A 14 9.72 -17.48 -16.28
C LYS A 14 9.28 -18.96 -16.21
N ASN A 15 8.16 -19.32 -16.81
CA ASN A 15 7.56 -20.67 -16.80
C ASN A 15 7.07 -21.19 -15.44
N ARG A 16 7.17 -20.43 -14.35
CA ARG A 16 6.59 -20.77 -13.05
C ARG A 16 5.36 -19.88 -12.81
N GLU A 17 4.24 -20.50 -12.50
CA GLU A 17 3.02 -19.77 -12.14
C GLU A 17 3.17 -19.26 -10.70
N VAL A 18 3.41 -17.95 -10.52
CA VAL A 18 3.64 -17.31 -9.23
C VAL A 18 2.32 -16.90 -8.60
N VAL A 19 1.35 -16.46 -9.41
CA VAL A 19 -0.01 -16.14 -9.00
C VAL A 19 -0.95 -17.02 -9.83
N LYS A 20 -1.55 -18.01 -9.19
CA LYS A 20 -2.35 -19.05 -9.88
C LYS A 20 -3.80 -18.62 -10.08
N SER A 21 -4.42 -18.10 -9.02
CA SER A 21 -5.78 -17.56 -9.03
C SER A 21 -5.99 -16.73 -7.78
N VAL A 22 -5.86 -15.42 -7.88
CA VAL A 22 -6.06 -14.48 -6.79
C VAL A 22 -7.23 -13.59 -7.11
N SER A 23 -8.27 -13.65 -6.27
CA SER A 23 -9.38 -12.73 -6.31
C SER A 23 -9.38 -11.93 -5.01
N LEU A 24 -9.22 -10.63 -5.12
CA LEU A 24 -9.31 -9.72 -3.98
C LEU A 24 -10.12 -8.48 -4.36
N SER A 25 -10.72 -7.85 -3.38
CA SER A 25 -11.46 -6.62 -3.56
C SER A 25 -11.14 -5.65 -2.44
N MET A 26 -11.33 -4.38 -2.69
CA MET A 26 -11.13 -3.30 -1.74
C MET A 26 -12.12 -2.19 -2.02
N GLU A 27 -12.65 -1.55 -0.99
CA GLU A 27 -13.55 -0.41 -1.08
C GLU A 27 -12.86 0.87 -0.62
N LYS A 28 -13.41 2.03 -0.99
CA LYS A 28 -12.95 3.33 -0.45
C LYS A 28 -13.23 3.38 1.06
N GLY A 29 -12.28 3.89 1.83
CA GLY A 29 -12.38 3.95 3.30
C GLY A 29 -12.22 2.58 3.97
N GLU A 30 -11.60 1.61 3.29
CA GLU A 30 -11.30 0.29 3.84
C GLU A 30 -9.79 0.06 3.87
N VAL A 31 -9.28 -0.53 4.95
CA VAL A 31 -7.90 -1.04 5.03
C VAL A 31 -7.94 -2.56 4.88
N VAL A 32 -7.29 -3.07 3.84
CA VAL A 32 -7.23 -4.49 3.50
C VAL A 32 -5.79 -4.99 3.61
N GLY A 33 -5.58 -6.11 4.29
CA GLY A 33 -4.29 -6.79 4.36
C GLY A 33 -4.13 -7.84 3.25
N LEU A 34 -2.96 -7.92 2.62
CA LEU A 34 -2.55 -9.07 1.80
C LEU A 34 -1.30 -9.68 2.42
N LEU A 35 -1.47 -10.74 3.19
CA LEU A 35 -0.46 -11.35 4.03
C LEU A 35 -0.09 -12.75 3.53
N GLY A 36 1.01 -13.29 4.01
CA GLY A 36 1.46 -14.63 3.66
C GLY A 36 2.98 -14.76 3.68
N PRO A 37 3.52 -15.98 3.60
CA PRO A 37 4.96 -16.24 3.64
C PRO A 37 5.71 -15.63 2.45
N ASN A 38 7.04 -15.63 2.54
CA ASN A 38 7.89 -15.21 1.43
C ASN A 38 7.68 -16.14 0.23
N GLY A 39 7.62 -15.53 -0.97
CA GLY A 39 7.36 -16.27 -2.21
C GLY A 39 5.89 -16.64 -2.44
N ALA A 40 4.96 -16.23 -1.58
CA ALA A 40 3.52 -16.47 -1.77
C ALA A 40 2.92 -15.77 -3.01
N GLY A 41 3.60 -14.75 -3.55
CA GLY A 41 3.14 -13.99 -4.72
C GLY A 41 2.58 -12.59 -4.40
N LYS A 42 2.68 -12.12 -3.14
CA LYS A 42 2.16 -10.81 -2.70
C LYS A 42 2.68 -9.65 -3.56
N THR A 43 3.99 -9.47 -3.63
CA THR A 43 4.63 -8.39 -4.43
C THR A 43 4.28 -8.48 -5.90
N THR A 44 4.21 -9.70 -6.47
CA THR A 44 3.77 -9.90 -7.86
C THR A 44 2.32 -9.45 -8.05
N THR A 45 1.44 -9.76 -7.09
CA THR A 45 0.04 -9.29 -7.10
C THR A 45 -0.01 -7.76 -7.05
N PHE A 46 0.78 -7.11 -6.18
CA PHE A 46 0.91 -5.65 -6.14
C PHE A 46 1.38 -5.07 -7.47
N TYR A 47 2.40 -5.67 -8.09
CA TYR A 47 2.91 -5.21 -9.39
C TYR A 47 1.88 -5.34 -10.51
N MET A 48 1.02 -6.35 -10.45
CA MET A 48 -0.09 -6.48 -11.41
C MET A 48 -1.18 -5.44 -11.18
N ILE A 49 -1.51 -5.14 -9.91
CA ILE A 49 -2.49 -4.10 -9.57
C ILE A 49 -1.97 -2.72 -9.96
N THR A 50 -0.70 -2.43 -9.72
CA THR A 50 -0.08 -1.13 -10.06
C THR A 50 0.21 -0.95 -11.54
N GLY A 51 0.28 -2.06 -12.31
CA GLY A 51 0.61 -2.04 -13.74
C GLY A 51 2.10 -2.02 -14.05
N ILE A 52 2.95 -2.36 -13.08
CA ILE A 52 4.38 -2.64 -13.28
C ILE A 52 4.54 -3.95 -14.07
N VAL A 53 3.74 -4.95 -13.72
CA VAL A 53 3.66 -6.24 -14.43
C VAL A 53 2.25 -6.40 -15.02
N ARG A 54 2.18 -6.85 -16.27
CA ARG A 54 0.90 -7.17 -16.90
C ARG A 54 0.55 -8.63 -16.60
N PRO A 55 -0.64 -8.92 -16.02
CA PRO A 55 -1.05 -10.30 -15.81
C PRO A 55 -1.27 -11.03 -17.14
N ASN A 56 -0.92 -12.32 -17.20
CA ASN A 56 -1.15 -13.15 -18.38
C ASN A 56 -2.64 -13.46 -18.56
N HIS A 57 -3.36 -13.62 -17.46
CA HIS A 57 -4.80 -13.90 -17.44
C HIS A 57 -5.46 -13.14 -16.29
N GLY A 58 -6.76 -12.96 -16.39
CA GLY A 58 -7.55 -12.24 -15.38
C GLY A 58 -7.67 -10.75 -15.69
N ARG A 59 -8.26 -10.02 -14.77
CA ARG A 59 -8.60 -8.60 -14.94
C ARG A 59 -8.31 -7.81 -13.68
N VAL A 60 -7.85 -6.59 -13.86
CA VAL A 60 -7.76 -5.56 -12.82
C VAL A 60 -8.86 -4.54 -13.10
N MET A 61 -9.76 -4.38 -12.14
CA MET A 61 -10.88 -3.45 -12.24
C MET A 61 -10.66 -2.26 -11.32
N TYR A 62 -10.98 -1.07 -11.77
CA TYR A 62 -10.94 0.17 -11.00
C TYR A 62 -12.23 0.95 -11.23
N ASN A 63 -12.97 1.19 -10.18
CA ASN A 63 -14.27 1.91 -10.26
C ASN A 63 -15.28 1.32 -11.29
N GLY A 64 -15.19 0.01 -11.55
CA GLY A 64 -16.04 -0.68 -12.53
C GLY A 64 -15.49 -0.69 -13.96
N GLU A 65 -14.35 -0.05 -14.20
CA GLU A 65 -13.65 -0.04 -15.49
C GLU A 65 -12.47 -1.00 -15.48
N GLU A 66 -12.22 -1.67 -16.59
CA GLU A 66 -11.06 -2.54 -16.71
C GLU A 66 -9.80 -1.73 -17.01
N ILE A 67 -8.79 -1.87 -16.13
CA ILE A 67 -7.49 -1.19 -16.26
C ILE A 67 -6.33 -2.14 -16.52
N THR A 68 -6.59 -3.41 -16.82
CA THR A 68 -5.59 -4.47 -16.95
C THR A 68 -4.44 -4.10 -17.89
N THR A 69 -4.74 -3.44 -19.01
CA THR A 69 -3.75 -3.05 -20.04
C THR A 69 -3.15 -1.68 -19.82
N LEU A 70 -3.65 -0.90 -18.84
CA LEU A 70 -3.12 0.44 -18.58
C LEU A 70 -1.77 0.38 -17.89
N PRO A 71 -0.76 1.12 -18.36
CA PRO A 71 0.53 1.23 -17.69
C PRO A 71 0.39 2.01 -16.37
N MET A 72 1.36 1.82 -15.46
CA MET A 72 1.37 2.38 -14.10
C MET A 72 1.02 3.88 -14.05
N TYR A 73 1.63 4.71 -14.93
CA TYR A 73 1.39 6.16 -14.90
C TYR A 73 -0.06 6.54 -15.23
N LYS A 74 -0.75 5.77 -16.08
CA LYS A 74 -2.18 5.98 -16.35
C LYS A 74 -3.03 5.59 -15.14
N ARG A 75 -2.70 4.45 -14.48
CA ARG A 75 -3.39 4.05 -13.24
C ARG A 75 -3.18 5.07 -12.12
N ALA A 76 -1.97 5.63 -11.99
CA ALA A 76 -1.69 6.70 -11.04
C ALA A 76 -2.53 7.97 -11.32
N ARG A 77 -2.77 8.31 -12.60
CA ARG A 77 -3.65 9.42 -12.98
C ARG A 77 -5.14 9.17 -12.69
N LEU A 78 -5.55 7.91 -12.66
CA LEU A 78 -6.91 7.53 -12.25
C LEU A 78 -7.11 7.60 -10.73
N GLY A 79 -6.05 7.73 -9.95
CA GLY A 79 -6.11 7.80 -8.49
C GLY A 79 -5.61 6.56 -7.75
N LEU A 80 -4.75 5.73 -8.38
CA LEU A 80 -4.10 4.60 -7.73
C LEU A 80 -2.68 4.98 -7.28
N GLY A 81 -2.49 5.21 -5.97
CA GLY A 81 -1.19 5.45 -5.35
C GLY A 81 -0.43 4.16 -5.08
N TYR A 82 0.90 4.21 -5.10
CA TYR A 82 1.76 3.08 -4.75
C TYR A 82 2.98 3.53 -3.97
N LEU A 83 3.19 2.90 -2.83
CA LEU A 83 4.37 3.06 -1.99
C LEU A 83 5.16 1.75 -2.01
N PRO A 84 6.32 1.70 -2.67
CA PRO A 84 7.14 0.50 -2.76
C PRO A 84 7.82 0.18 -1.43
N GLN A 85 8.28 -1.07 -1.29
CA GLN A 85 9.09 -1.53 -0.17
C GLN A 85 10.43 -0.78 -0.10
N GLU A 86 11.09 -0.61 -1.26
CA GLU A 86 12.35 0.12 -1.33
C GLU A 86 12.13 1.63 -1.15
N ALA A 87 13.13 2.27 -0.52
CA ALA A 87 13.12 3.71 -0.31
C ALA A 87 12.98 4.47 -1.63
N SER A 88 11.89 5.23 -1.77
CA SER A 88 11.55 5.98 -2.98
C SER A 88 11.79 7.48 -2.86
N VAL A 89 12.25 7.97 -1.70
CA VAL A 89 12.55 9.38 -1.47
C VAL A 89 13.64 9.87 -2.43
N PHE A 90 13.48 11.06 -2.99
CA PHE A 90 14.54 11.70 -3.75
C PHE A 90 15.62 12.20 -2.79
N ARG A 91 16.73 11.45 -2.72
CA ARG A 91 17.78 11.61 -1.69
C ARG A 91 18.42 12.99 -1.65
N ASN A 92 18.58 13.62 -2.81
CA ASN A 92 19.23 14.93 -2.98
C ASN A 92 18.25 16.11 -3.00
N LEU A 93 16.97 15.87 -2.74
CA LEU A 93 15.95 16.89 -2.57
C LEU A 93 15.58 16.99 -1.10
N THR A 94 15.19 18.19 -0.67
CA THR A 94 14.62 18.42 0.66
C THR A 94 13.25 17.76 0.78
N VAL A 95 12.71 17.67 2.00
CA VAL A 95 11.34 17.17 2.24
C VAL A 95 10.31 18.02 1.47
N GLU A 96 10.44 19.34 1.51
CA GLU A 96 9.59 20.26 0.75
C GLU A 96 9.64 19.96 -0.75
N GLU A 97 10.86 19.87 -1.30
CA GLU A 97 11.08 19.60 -2.72
C GLU A 97 10.59 18.20 -3.14
N ASN A 98 10.71 17.20 -2.28
CA ASN A 98 10.15 15.86 -2.52
C ASN A 98 8.64 15.88 -2.76
N ILE A 99 7.89 16.68 -2.00
CA ILE A 99 6.44 16.82 -2.15
C ILE A 99 6.10 17.69 -3.36
N VAL A 100 6.76 18.85 -3.47
CA VAL A 100 6.50 19.82 -4.55
C VAL A 100 6.78 19.23 -5.92
N SER A 101 7.86 18.44 -6.08
CA SER A 101 8.24 17.84 -7.37
C SER A 101 7.12 17.01 -8.00
N VAL A 102 6.42 16.20 -7.21
CA VAL A 102 5.32 15.36 -7.71
C VAL A 102 4.11 16.22 -8.11
N LEU A 103 3.79 17.23 -7.34
CA LEU A 103 2.71 18.18 -7.66
C LEU A 103 3.03 18.98 -8.94
N GLU A 104 4.30 19.32 -9.15
CA GLU A 104 4.78 19.98 -10.37
C GLU A 104 4.64 19.09 -11.59
N MET A 105 5.06 17.83 -11.50
CA MET A 105 4.88 16.85 -12.57
C MET A 105 3.41 16.60 -12.93
N ARG A 106 2.49 16.87 -11.99
CA ARG A 106 1.04 16.81 -12.21
C ARG A 106 0.45 18.09 -12.77
N GLY A 107 1.26 19.14 -12.98
CA GLY A 107 0.83 20.42 -13.52
C GLY A 107 0.04 21.30 -12.53
N VAL A 108 0.13 21.03 -11.23
CA VAL A 108 -0.53 21.82 -10.19
C VAL A 108 0.08 23.24 -10.15
N LYS A 109 -0.74 24.28 -10.04
CA LYS A 109 -0.28 25.69 -10.02
C LYS A 109 0.61 25.95 -8.80
N LYS A 110 1.62 26.82 -8.95
CA LYS A 110 2.63 27.10 -7.90
C LYS A 110 2.02 27.45 -6.54
N LYS A 111 1.00 28.30 -6.47
CA LYS A 111 0.34 28.71 -5.23
C LYS A 111 -0.29 27.50 -4.51
N GLU A 112 -0.97 26.65 -5.25
CA GLU A 112 -1.62 25.45 -4.75
C GLU A 112 -0.59 24.40 -4.31
N ARG A 113 0.50 24.21 -5.07
CA ARG A 113 1.61 23.31 -4.69
C ARG A 113 2.19 23.66 -3.33
N ILE A 114 2.45 24.96 -3.09
CA ILE A 114 3.03 25.44 -1.84
C ILE A 114 2.04 25.20 -0.69
N ALA A 115 0.78 25.53 -0.85
CA ALA A 115 -0.25 25.31 0.17
C ALA A 115 -0.41 23.80 0.48
N THR A 116 -0.48 22.95 -0.52
CA THR A 116 -0.59 21.49 -0.34
C THR A 116 0.65 20.94 0.38
N MET A 117 1.84 21.37 -0.02
CA MET A 117 3.11 20.96 0.60
C MET A 117 3.14 21.36 2.08
N GLN A 118 2.78 22.59 2.43
CA GLN A 118 2.75 23.07 3.81
C GLN A 118 1.78 22.26 4.67
N ASN A 119 0.56 22.03 4.19
CA ASN A 119 -0.43 21.23 4.88
C ASN A 119 0.07 19.78 5.13
N LEU A 120 0.69 19.15 4.12
CA LEU A 120 1.21 17.80 4.27
C LEU A 120 2.40 17.74 5.24
N ILE A 121 3.29 18.73 5.22
CA ILE A 121 4.40 18.80 6.17
C ILE A 121 3.91 18.90 7.61
N GLU A 122 2.91 19.72 7.88
CA GLU A 122 2.29 19.87 9.20
C GLU A 122 1.60 18.58 9.62
N GLU A 123 0.73 18.05 8.76
CA GLU A 123 -0.07 16.85 9.00
C GLU A 123 0.81 15.63 9.32
N PHE A 124 1.89 15.44 8.56
CA PHE A 124 2.82 14.31 8.75
C PHE A 124 3.91 14.57 9.78
N LYS A 125 3.80 15.68 10.56
CA LYS A 125 4.77 16.06 11.60
C LYS A 125 6.20 16.13 11.06
N LEU A 126 6.38 16.72 9.87
CA LEU A 126 7.66 16.84 9.17
C LEU A 126 8.27 18.22 9.26
N SER A 127 7.65 19.17 10.00
CA SER A 127 8.08 20.58 10.08
C SER A 127 9.54 20.75 10.52
N HIS A 128 10.01 19.92 11.47
CA HIS A 128 11.36 19.97 12.01
C HIS A 128 12.44 19.51 10.98
N VAL A 129 12.06 18.74 9.95
CA VAL A 129 12.94 18.24 8.89
C VAL A 129 12.58 18.77 7.51
N ALA A 130 11.67 19.75 7.39
CA ALA A 130 11.14 20.25 6.13
C ALA A 130 12.22 20.61 5.10
N LYS A 131 13.34 21.19 5.57
CA LYS A 131 14.49 21.59 4.75
C LYS A 131 15.64 20.58 4.76
N SER A 132 15.50 19.45 5.44
CA SER A 132 16.50 18.38 5.46
C SER A 132 16.46 17.61 4.14
N LEU A 133 17.62 17.18 3.66
CA LEU A 133 17.74 16.37 2.45
C LEU A 133 17.28 14.92 2.73
N GLY A 134 16.71 14.28 1.72
CA GLY A 134 16.15 12.94 1.84
C GLY A 134 17.10 11.86 2.38
N TYR A 135 18.40 11.99 2.12
CA TYR A 135 19.41 11.06 2.64
C TYR A 135 19.68 11.23 4.15
N ALA A 136 19.34 12.38 4.74
CA ALA A 136 19.58 12.69 6.15
C ALA A 136 18.41 12.26 7.06
N LEU A 137 17.32 11.78 6.50
CA LEU A 137 16.12 11.40 7.23
C LEU A 137 16.30 10.05 7.93
N SER A 138 15.77 9.92 9.13
CA SER A 138 15.55 8.64 9.81
C SER A 138 14.60 7.75 9.01
N GLY A 139 14.53 6.45 9.34
CA GLY A 139 13.62 5.50 8.67
C GLY A 139 12.16 5.94 8.73
N GLY A 140 11.69 6.35 9.91
CA GLY A 140 10.32 6.81 10.13
C GLY A 140 10.00 8.12 9.42
N GLU A 141 10.89 9.12 9.49
CA GLU A 141 10.72 10.39 8.77
C GLU A 141 10.66 10.17 7.27
N ARG A 142 11.59 9.37 6.74
CA ARG A 142 11.62 9.01 5.32
C ARG A 142 10.30 8.37 4.89
N ARG A 143 9.78 7.41 5.66
CA ARG A 143 8.52 6.73 5.35
C ARG A 143 7.34 7.70 5.35
N ARG A 144 7.28 8.62 6.32
CA ARG A 144 6.26 9.69 6.35
C ARG A 144 6.34 10.61 5.12
N VAL A 145 7.54 11.00 4.69
CA VAL A 145 7.72 11.79 3.45
C VAL A 145 7.24 11.04 2.23
N GLU A 146 7.54 9.75 2.11
CA GLU A 146 7.11 8.91 0.99
C GLU A 146 5.59 8.77 0.93
N ILE A 147 4.94 8.57 2.08
CA ILE A 147 3.47 8.54 2.17
C ILE A 147 2.91 9.92 1.80
N ALA A 148 3.39 11.02 2.40
CA ALA A 148 2.94 12.38 2.11
C ALA A 148 3.06 12.71 0.62
N ARG A 149 4.17 12.32 -0.01
CA ARG A 149 4.38 12.47 -1.45
C ARG A 149 3.36 11.67 -2.27
N THR A 150 3.06 10.46 -1.87
CA THR A 150 2.09 9.62 -2.58
C THR A 150 0.68 10.19 -2.49
N ILE A 151 0.25 10.63 -1.31
CA ILE A 151 -1.09 11.20 -1.12
C ILE A 151 -1.23 12.64 -1.65
N SER A 152 -0.14 13.36 -1.89
CA SER A 152 -0.19 14.70 -2.49
C SER A 152 -0.94 14.71 -3.84
N THR A 153 -0.99 13.57 -4.52
CA THR A 153 -1.73 13.41 -5.78
C THR A 153 -3.23 13.16 -5.60
N ASN A 154 -3.72 13.18 -4.35
CA ASN A 154 -5.10 12.91 -3.97
C ASN A 154 -5.65 11.58 -4.55
N PRO A 155 -5.04 10.43 -4.24
CA PRO A 155 -5.48 9.15 -4.75
C PRO A 155 -6.80 8.71 -4.10
N ASP A 156 -7.55 7.86 -4.82
CA ASP A 156 -8.71 7.14 -4.25
C ASP A 156 -8.29 5.87 -3.48
N PHE A 157 -7.21 5.25 -3.96
CA PHE A 157 -6.65 4.02 -3.40
C PHE A 157 -5.14 4.12 -3.30
N ILE A 158 -4.56 3.52 -2.27
CA ILE A 158 -3.12 3.42 -2.09
C ILE A 158 -2.70 1.98 -1.77
N LEU A 159 -1.65 1.52 -2.41
CA LEU A 159 -1.00 0.24 -2.11
C LEU A 159 0.27 0.53 -1.33
N LEU A 160 0.39 -0.05 -0.15
CA LEU A 160 1.54 0.07 0.75
C LEU A 160 2.27 -1.27 0.81
N ASP A 161 3.43 -1.34 0.16
CA ASP A 161 4.26 -2.55 0.13
C ASP A 161 5.28 -2.47 1.28
N GLU A 162 5.07 -3.29 2.30
CA GLU A 162 5.85 -3.37 3.53
C GLU A 162 6.11 -1.99 4.19
N PRO A 163 5.06 -1.25 4.58
CA PRO A 163 5.21 0.10 5.14
C PRO A 163 5.96 0.14 6.47
N PHE A 164 6.04 -0.96 7.21
CA PHE A 164 6.71 -1.06 8.50
C PHE A 164 8.14 -1.60 8.40
N ALA A 165 8.61 -2.01 7.21
CA ALA A 165 9.93 -2.57 7.03
C ALA A 165 11.05 -1.57 7.34
N GLY A 166 11.97 -1.96 8.25
CA GLY A 166 13.11 -1.12 8.63
C GLY A 166 12.76 0.15 9.42
N VAL A 167 11.59 0.14 10.05
CA VAL A 167 11.09 1.22 10.90
C VAL A 167 11.14 0.78 12.35
N ASP A 168 11.51 1.69 13.27
CA ASP A 168 11.50 1.41 14.69
C ASP A 168 10.06 1.30 15.24
N PRO A 169 9.84 0.60 16.39
CA PRO A 169 8.50 0.34 16.92
C PRO A 169 7.66 1.60 17.20
N ILE A 170 8.28 2.69 17.62
CA ILE A 170 7.57 3.95 17.90
C ILE A 170 7.08 4.55 16.58
N ALA A 171 7.92 4.54 15.56
CA ALA A 171 7.54 5.05 14.25
C ALA A 171 6.54 4.14 13.52
N VAL A 172 6.46 2.84 13.84
CA VAL A 172 5.39 1.95 13.36
C VAL A 172 4.03 2.45 13.82
N GLU A 173 3.88 2.80 15.10
CA GLU A 173 2.63 3.35 15.64
C GLU A 173 2.23 4.67 14.95
N ASP A 174 3.20 5.56 14.72
CA ASP A 174 2.96 6.80 13.97
C ASP A 174 2.44 6.51 12.55
N ILE A 175 3.01 5.52 11.85
CA ILE A 175 2.58 5.14 10.50
C ILE A 175 1.18 4.51 10.54
N GLN A 176 0.87 3.67 11.53
CA GLN A 176 -0.47 3.12 11.72
C GLN A 176 -1.50 4.22 11.92
N ASN A 177 -1.21 5.21 12.76
CA ASN A 177 -2.09 6.37 12.97
C ASN A 177 -2.33 7.15 11.68
N ILE A 178 -1.29 7.35 10.86
CA ILE A 178 -1.41 7.97 9.54
C ILE A 178 -2.33 7.14 8.63
N ILE A 179 -2.15 5.83 8.56
CA ILE A 179 -2.98 4.93 7.76
C ILE A 179 -4.46 5.05 8.16
N MET A 180 -4.74 5.07 9.47
CA MET A 180 -6.11 5.22 9.98
C MET A 180 -6.70 6.59 9.62
N GLN A 181 -5.95 7.68 9.72
CA GLN A 181 -6.39 9.00 9.27
C GLN A 181 -6.70 9.04 7.78
N LEU A 182 -5.88 8.40 6.94
CA LEU A 182 -6.12 8.31 5.50
C LEU A 182 -7.40 7.51 5.18
N LYS A 183 -7.64 6.41 5.90
CA LYS A 183 -8.88 5.65 5.83
C LYS A 183 -10.10 6.52 6.16
N GLU A 184 -10.04 7.28 7.25
CA GLU A 184 -11.14 8.19 7.68
C GLU A 184 -11.46 9.26 6.62
N ARG A 185 -10.49 9.64 5.80
CA ARG A 185 -10.69 10.51 4.61
C ARG A 185 -11.30 9.79 3.42
N GLY A 186 -11.59 8.50 3.56
CA GLY A 186 -12.20 7.69 2.51
C GLY A 186 -11.21 7.06 1.54
N LEU A 187 -9.89 7.05 1.81
CA LEU A 187 -8.93 6.30 0.98
C LEU A 187 -9.10 4.79 1.20
N GLY A 188 -9.15 4.02 0.12
CA GLY A 188 -8.99 2.57 0.19
C GLY A 188 -7.51 2.21 0.26
N ILE A 189 -7.12 1.36 1.21
CA ILE A 189 -5.71 1.07 1.49
C ILE A 189 -5.46 -0.43 1.43
N LEU A 190 -4.56 -0.88 0.56
CA LEU A 190 -4.09 -2.27 0.52
C LEU A 190 -2.67 -2.33 1.10
N ILE A 191 -2.49 -3.17 2.12
CA ILE A 191 -1.20 -3.29 2.82
C ILE A 191 -0.68 -4.72 2.70
N THR A 192 0.61 -4.88 2.42
CA THR A 192 1.36 -6.11 2.71
C THR A 192 2.49 -5.80 3.66
N ASP A 193 2.74 -6.66 4.64
CA ASP A 193 3.86 -6.52 5.56
C ASP A 193 4.24 -7.88 6.16
N HIS A 194 5.48 -7.99 6.63
CA HIS A 194 5.94 -9.15 7.40
C HIS A 194 5.50 -9.09 8.86
N ASN A 195 5.22 -7.90 9.38
CA ASN A 195 4.70 -7.70 10.72
C ASN A 195 3.19 -7.94 10.75
N VAL A 196 2.83 -9.22 10.79
CA VAL A 196 1.43 -9.68 10.69
C VAL A 196 0.55 -9.07 11.76
N ARG A 197 1.03 -9.04 13.01
CA ARG A 197 0.26 -8.53 14.15
C ARG A 197 -0.10 -7.06 13.94
N GLU A 198 0.89 -6.24 13.62
CA GLU A 198 0.69 -4.81 13.41
C GLU A 198 -0.22 -4.52 12.21
N THR A 199 -0.14 -5.35 11.16
CA THR A 199 -1.02 -5.22 10.00
C THR A 199 -2.44 -5.63 10.33
N LEU A 200 -2.66 -6.78 10.99
CA LEU A 200 -4.01 -7.25 11.33
C LEU A 200 -4.73 -6.32 12.31
N ARG A 201 -4.01 -5.56 13.15
CA ARG A 201 -4.60 -4.58 14.07
C ARG A 201 -5.30 -3.42 13.37
N ILE A 202 -4.81 -3.02 12.22
CA ILE A 202 -5.32 -1.85 11.48
C ILE A 202 -6.18 -2.20 10.27
N THR A 203 -6.33 -3.50 9.96
CA THR A 203 -7.13 -3.96 8.81
C THR A 203 -8.53 -4.39 9.22
N GLU A 204 -9.55 -4.00 8.46
CA GLU A 204 -10.92 -4.53 8.63
C GLU A 204 -11.00 -5.98 8.20
N ARG A 205 -10.28 -6.33 7.14
CA ARG A 205 -10.13 -7.71 6.67
C ARG A 205 -8.78 -7.90 6.01
N ALA A 206 -8.36 -9.14 5.95
CA ALA A 206 -7.14 -9.51 5.26
C ALA A 206 -7.32 -10.80 4.45
N TYR A 207 -6.43 -10.98 3.51
CA TYR A 207 -6.27 -12.17 2.69
C TYR A 207 -4.95 -12.84 3.07
N ILE A 208 -4.96 -14.11 3.41
CA ILE A 208 -3.75 -14.90 3.57
C ILE A 208 -3.47 -15.60 2.25
N MET A 209 -2.33 -15.28 1.67
CA MET A 209 -1.86 -15.83 0.40
C MET A 209 -0.74 -16.83 0.63
N ALA A 210 -0.83 -18.01 -0.01
CA ALA A 210 0.26 -18.97 -0.07
C ALA A 210 0.28 -19.66 -1.43
N GLU A 211 1.47 -20.01 -1.91
CA GLU A 211 1.68 -20.72 -3.18
C GLU A 211 0.90 -20.15 -4.38
N GLY A 212 0.74 -18.83 -4.42
CA GLY A 212 0.04 -18.14 -5.51
C GLY A 212 -1.48 -18.15 -5.45
N THR A 213 -2.08 -18.57 -4.32
CA THR A 213 -3.53 -18.59 -4.11
C THR A 213 -3.93 -17.93 -2.80
N ILE A 214 -5.18 -17.46 -2.71
CA ILE A 214 -5.76 -17.03 -1.43
C ILE A 214 -6.23 -18.28 -0.68
N LEU A 215 -5.68 -18.51 0.52
CA LEU A 215 -6.06 -19.61 1.40
C LEU A 215 -7.30 -19.26 2.22
N ILE A 216 -7.32 -18.05 2.79
CA ILE A 216 -8.40 -17.57 3.63
C ILE A 216 -8.54 -16.05 3.48
N ALA A 217 -9.75 -15.55 3.64
CA ALA A 217 -10.07 -14.15 3.76
C ALA A 217 -11.03 -13.93 4.92
N GLY A 218 -10.81 -12.90 5.73
CA GLY A 218 -11.66 -12.60 6.88
C GLY A 218 -11.12 -11.43 7.70
N THR A 219 -11.75 -11.16 8.83
CA THR A 219 -11.27 -10.20 9.82
C THR A 219 -9.99 -10.70 10.49
N GLY A 220 -9.20 -9.80 11.10
CA GLY A 220 -8.00 -10.19 11.84
C GLY A 220 -8.26 -11.30 12.86
N GLN A 221 -9.39 -11.22 13.59
CA GLN A 221 -9.78 -12.22 14.58
C GLN A 221 -10.13 -13.58 13.95
N GLN A 222 -10.84 -13.59 12.81
CA GLN A 222 -11.14 -14.82 12.08
C GLN A 222 -9.85 -15.49 11.59
N ILE A 223 -8.93 -14.73 11.03
CA ILE A 223 -7.65 -15.22 10.53
C ILE A 223 -6.77 -15.75 11.68
N ALA A 224 -6.71 -15.01 12.81
CA ALA A 224 -5.93 -15.42 13.98
C ALA A 224 -6.40 -16.75 14.60
N ASN A 225 -7.68 -17.11 14.42
CA ASN A 225 -8.27 -18.34 14.93
C ASN A 225 -8.37 -19.47 13.89
N ASP A 226 -8.02 -19.21 12.63
CA ASP A 226 -8.07 -20.21 11.57
C ASP A 226 -6.90 -21.19 11.64
N GLU A 227 -7.22 -22.49 11.67
CA GLU A 227 -6.21 -23.56 11.78
C GLU A 227 -5.25 -23.59 10.57
N THR A 228 -5.75 -23.32 9.37
CA THR A 228 -4.94 -23.32 8.15
C THR A 228 -4.00 -22.13 8.13
N ALA A 229 -4.49 -20.92 8.49
CA ALA A 229 -3.65 -19.75 8.62
C ALA A 229 -2.55 -19.92 9.66
N ARG A 230 -2.87 -20.51 10.83
CA ARG A 230 -1.90 -20.84 11.87
C ARG A 230 -0.83 -21.81 11.38
N ARG A 231 -1.25 -22.93 10.81
CA ARG A 231 -0.33 -23.97 10.32
C ARG A 231 0.60 -23.49 9.21
N VAL A 232 0.12 -22.65 8.29
CA VAL A 232 0.86 -22.25 7.09
C VAL A 232 1.67 -20.99 7.29
N TYR A 233 1.23 -20.07 8.19
CA TYR A 233 1.83 -18.74 8.23
C TYR A 233 1.98 -18.15 9.62
N LEU A 234 0.95 -18.18 10.48
CA LEU A 234 0.95 -17.46 11.75
C LEU A 234 1.75 -18.18 12.86
N GLY A 235 1.76 -19.52 12.84
CA GLY A 235 2.24 -20.36 13.93
C GLY A 235 1.19 -20.58 15.03
N ASP A 236 1.34 -21.69 15.78
CA ASP A 236 0.33 -22.14 16.76
C ASP A 236 0.16 -21.16 17.95
N ASN A 237 1.22 -20.44 18.30
CA ASN A 237 1.24 -19.51 19.44
C ASN A 237 0.85 -18.06 19.06
N PHE A 238 0.39 -17.82 17.83
CA PHE A 238 0.02 -16.48 17.41
C PHE A 238 -1.19 -15.95 18.20
N LYS A 239 -1.04 -14.72 18.73
CA LYS A 239 -2.11 -13.96 19.37
C LYS A 239 -2.17 -12.56 18.75
N LEU A 240 -3.38 -12.09 18.53
CA LEU A 240 -3.60 -10.76 17.94
C LEU A 240 -3.57 -9.64 19.00
N ASP A 241 -3.84 -9.99 20.26
CA ASP A 241 -3.90 -9.10 21.41
C ASP A 241 -2.50 -8.79 21.97
#